data_78f1a3ec6bb6a6867856096e82f1a661
#
_entry.id   78f1a3ec6bb6a6867856096e82f1a661
#
_cell.length_a   1.000
_cell.length_b   1.000
_cell.length_c   1.000
_cell.angle_alpha   90.00
_cell.angle_beta   90.00
_cell.angle_gamma   90.00
#
_symmetry.space_group_name_H-M   'P 1'
#
loop_
_entity.id
_entity.type
_entity.pdbx_description
1 polymer ?
#
loop_
_entity_poly.entity_id
_entity_poly.type
_entity_poly.pdbx_seq_one_letter_code
_entity_poly.pdbx_strand_id
1 'polypeptide(L)'
;MANVIIVGMQWGDEGKGKIVDLLCPAFDVVARYQGGHNAGHTVKFGDRHFSLSLIPSGILHPGNVCVLGNGMVIDPEAFFAELDKLLEMGVDARGRLFVSNRAQVLLPVHATLDKAREAKSGAAKIGTTGRGIGPAYEAKVSRYGLRVADLYAPDLEDRLRAQLARIEPELQSLGGGTLGHPGQLADGCRAYRERLKPFVRDTEQAINAAIRDGKSVLFEGAQGTLLDVDHGTYPYVTSSNSTSGGACTGTGVPPTSIDGTLGVVKAYSTRVGGGPFTTELEDATGEFLRQRGHEFGTVTGRPRRCGWLDLVALRYACMLNGTTAMAITKLDVLDDIDELKICTAYRYRGTDLHHYPAERDVLEQSEPVYVTMPGWKANTVGILDEDKLPQRARDYVARIEEELDCPALMISTGPRREETIVRESELMEKLTSGRLSTVLSQRGSS
;
A
#
# COMPACT_ATOMS: atom_id res chain seq x y z
N MET A 1 -18.10 -5.09 16.44
CA MET A 1 -17.57 -4.11 15.47
C MET A 1 -16.39 -4.75 14.77
N ALA A 2 -16.23 -4.52 13.48
CA ALA A 2 -15.24 -5.21 12.66
C ALA A 2 -13.89 -4.50 12.63
N ASN A 3 -12.82 -5.28 12.63
CA ASN A 3 -11.44 -4.85 12.47
C ASN A 3 -10.90 -5.49 11.19
N VAL A 4 -10.74 -4.70 10.14
CA VAL A 4 -10.47 -5.20 8.79
C VAL A 4 -9.16 -4.64 8.24
N ILE A 5 -8.38 -5.52 7.63
CA ILE A 5 -7.13 -5.15 6.98
C ILE A 5 -7.35 -5.02 5.48
N ILE A 6 -6.88 -3.92 4.88
CA ILE A 6 -6.83 -3.75 3.43
C ILE A 6 -5.40 -3.96 2.97
N VAL A 7 -5.19 -4.92 2.06
CA VAL A 7 -3.88 -5.24 1.48
C VAL A 7 -3.92 -5.17 -0.04
N GLY A 8 -2.80 -4.79 -0.67
CA GLY A 8 -2.60 -5.00 -2.09
C GLY A 8 -2.16 -6.44 -2.36
N MET A 9 -2.73 -7.07 -3.36
CA MET A 9 -2.49 -8.49 -3.64
C MET A 9 -1.34 -8.72 -4.64
N GLN A 10 -0.84 -7.65 -5.27
CA GLN A 10 0.17 -7.69 -6.34
C GLN A 10 1.42 -6.89 -5.94
N TRP A 11 1.98 -6.09 -6.84
CA TRP A 11 3.19 -5.26 -6.61
C TRP A 11 2.88 -3.79 -6.27
N GLY A 12 1.76 -3.52 -5.61
CA GLY A 12 1.30 -2.17 -5.34
C GLY A 12 0.52 -1.57 -6.51
N ASP A 13 0.04 -0.33 -6.31
CA ASP A 13 -0.73 0.41 -7.33
C ASP A 13 -2.04 -0.27 -7.78
N GLU A 14 -2.59 -1.19 -6.97
CA GLU A 14 -3.86 -1.87 -7.23
C GLU A 14 -5.10 -0.95 -7.09
N GLY A 15 -4.94 0.29 -6.68
CA GLY A 15 -6.05 1.22 -6.44
C GLY A 15 -6.62 1.15 -5.02
N LYS A 16 -5.83 0.67 -4.06
CA LYS A 16 -6.21 0.57 -2.63
C LYS A 16 -6.79 1.86 -2.07
N GLY A 17 -6.20 3.01 -2.40
CA GLY A 17 -6.65 4.30 -1.88
C GLY A 17 -8.14 4.58 -2.14
N LYS A 18 -8.66 4.23 -3.33
CA LYS A 18 -10.07 4.34 -3.67
C LYS A 18 -10.94 3.44 -2.77
N ILE A 19 -10.52 2.19 -2.56
CA ILE A 19 -11.26 1.21 -1.76
C ILE A 19 -11.25 1.59 -0.28
N VAL A 20 -10.09 2.00 0.24
CA VAL A 20 -9.97 2.50 1.62
C VAL A 20 -10.86 3.72 1.83
N ASP A 21 -10.79 4.70 0.94
CA ASP A 21 -11.62 5.91 1.03
C ASP A 21 -13.12 5.62 0.96
N LEU A 22 -13.54 4.65 0.13
CA LEU A 22 -14.93 4.19 0.06
C LEU A 22 -15.40 3.58 1.39
N LEU A 23 -14.54 2.83 2.06
CA LEU A 23 -14.83 2.12 3.30
C LEU A 23 -14.69 2.98 4.56
N CYS A 24 -13.84 4.01 4.54
CA CYS A 24 -13.56 4.84 5.72
C CYS A 24 -14.80 5.27 6.51
N PRO A 25 -15.92 5.71 5.90
CA PRO A 25 -17.11 6.12 6.65
C PRO A 25 -17.77 5.01 7.49
N ALA A 26 -17.49 3.74 7.17
CA ALA A 26 -18.01 2.60 7.93
C ALA A 26 -17.16 2.24 9.17
N PHE A 27 -16.01 2.91 9.36
CA PHE A 27 -15.08 2.64 10.46
C PHE A 27 -14.87 3.85 11.37
N ASP A 28 -14.52 3.61 12.62
CA ASP A 28 -14.22 4.67 13.61
C ASP A 28 -12.75 5.11 13.54
N VAL A 29 -11.84 4.15 13.30
CA VAL A 29 -10.39 4.37 13.26
C VAL A 29 -9.82 3.88 11.93
N VAL A 30 -8.93 4.65 11.33
CA VAL A 30 -8.14 4.23 10.15
C VAL A 30 -6.66 4.28 10.50
N ALA A 31 -5.99 3.12 10.46
CA ALA A 31 -4.61 2.99 10.92
C ALA A 31 -3.69 2.50 9.81
N ARG A 32 -2.63 3.26 9.50
CA ARG A 32 -1.52 2.77 8.68
C ARG A 32 -0.50 2.06 9.56
N TYR A 33 -0.03 0.92 9.08
CA TYR A 33 0.78 0.03 9.90
C TYR A 33 2.23 -0.17 9.40
N GLN A 34 2.55 0.24 8.16
CA GLN A 34 3.89 0.04 7.58
C GLN A 34 4.18 1.06 6.46
N GLY A 35 5.45 1.05 6.00
CA GLY A 35 5.93 1.96 4.98
C GLY A 35 6.25 3.35 5.53
N GLY A 36 6.38 4.29 4.65
CA GLY A 36 6.65 5.69 4.92
C GLY A 36 6.07 6.54 3.79
N HIS A 37 6.67 7.69 3.54
CA HIS A 37 6.24 8.59 2.46
C HIS A 37 6.63 8.12 1.04
N ASN A 38 7.16 6.90 0.90
CA ASN A 38 7.35 6.22 -0.40
C ASN A 38 6.06 5.68 -1.00
N ALA A 39 5.01 5.50 -0.21
CA ALA A 39 3.67 5.25 -0.74
C ALA A 39 3.08 6.58 -1.25
N GLY A 40 2.23 6.49 -2.25
CA GLY A 40 1.46 7.62 -2.73
C GLY A 40 0.14 7.10 -3.27
N HIS A 41 -0.97 7.55 -2.70
CA HIS A 41 -2.28 7.26 -3.25
C HIS A 41 -3.04 8.56 -3.45
N THR A 42 -3.66 8.66 -4.61
CA THR A 42 -4.51 9.80 -4.94
C THR A 42 -5.95 9.41 -4.66
N VAL A 43 -6.60 10.18 -3.81
CA VAL A 43 -8.04 10.10 -3.57
C VAL A 43 -8.70 11.24 -4.33
N LYS A 44 -9.70 10.91 -5.15
CA LYS A 44 -10.52 11.88 -5.88
C LYS A 44 -11.83 12.07 -5.15
N PHE A 45 -12.09 13.30 -4.72
CA PHE A 45 -13.34 13.67 -4.05
C PHE A 45 -13.93 14.90 -4.72
N GLY A 46 -15.02 14.71 -5.48
CA GLY A 46 -15.53 15.74 -6.38
C GLY A 46 -14.42 16.18 -7.36
N ASP A 47 -14.25 17.48 -7.50
CA ASP A 47 -13.20 18.07 -8.36
C ASP A 47 -11.82 18.19 -7.66
N ARG A 48 -11.71 17.72 -6.42
CA ARG A 48 -10.48 17.80 -5.63
C ARG A 48 -9.69 16.51 -5.72
N HIS A 49 -8.37 16.65 -5.81
CA HIS A 49 -7.42 15.55 -5.82
C HIS A 49 -6.52 15.64 -4.58
N PHE A 50 -6.54 14.63 -3.74
CA PHE A 50 -5.68 14.51 -2.57
C PHE A 50 -4.62 13.45 -2.83
N SER A 51 -3.35 13.83 -2.78
CA SER A 51 -2.24 12.88 -2.83
C SER A 51 -1.72 12.71 -1.41
N LEU A 52 -2.01 11.57 -0.81
CA LEU A 52 -1.57 11.20 0.54
C LEU A 52 -0.40 10.23 0.43
N SER A 53 0.60 10.40 1.29
CA SER A 53 1.80 9.55 1.33
C SER A 53 1.99 8.88 2.69
N LEU A 54 1.87 9.63 3.78
CA LEU A 54 1.99 9.17 5.16
C LEU A 54 0.64 9.05 5.85
N ILE A 55 -0.20 10.08 5.70
CA ILE A 55 -1.44 10.22 6.46
C ILE A 55 -2.49 9.25 5.91
N PRO A 56 -3.23 8.51 6.78
CA PRO A 56 -4.28 7.59 6.34
C PRO A 56 -5.40 8.29 5.58
N SER A 57 -6.01 7.59 4.60
CA SER A 57 -7.12 8.10 3.78
C SER A 57 -8.33 8.58 4.60
N GLY A 58 -8.55 8.00 5.77
CA GLY A 58 -9.61 8.39 6.70
C GLY A 58 -9.57 9.84 7.16
N ILE A 59 -8.43 10.54 7.00
CA ILE A 59 -8.30 11.95 7.36
C ILE A 59 -9.27 12.85 6.59
N LEU A 60 -9.66 12.44 5.39
CA LEU A 60 -10.63 13.14 4.54
C LEU A 60 -12.07 13.05 5.05
N HIS A 61 -12.33 12.15 6.01
CA HIS A 61 -13.64 11.93 6.61
C HIS A 61 -13.65 12.46 8.06
N PRO A 62 -14.45 13.49 8.38
CA PRO A 62 -14.41 14.14 9.70
C PRO A 62 -14.70 13.22 10.89
N GLY A 63 -15.43 12.11 10.66
CA GLY A 63 -15.77 11.12 11.70
C GLY A 63 -14.64 10.15 12.05
N ASN A 64 -13.57 10.09 11.26
CA ASN A 64 -12.50 9.13 11.48
C ASN A 64 -11.38 9.67 12.38
N VAL A 65 -10.92 8.82 13.27
CA VAL A 65 -9.61 8.95 13.93
C VAL A 65 -8.55 8.25 13.08
N CYS A 66 -7.45 8.93 12.80
CA CYS A 66 -6.37 8.43 11.96
C CYS A 66 -5.12 8.14 12.78
N VAL A 67 -4.46 7.02 12.52
CA VAL A 67 -3.28 6.57 13.27
C VAL A 67 -2.15 6.18 12.34
N LEU A 68 -0.95 6.71 12.60
CA LEU A 68 0.29 6.20 12.06
C LEU A 68 0.93 5.28 13.10
N GLY A 69 0.90 3.98 12.84
CA GLY A 69 1.35 2.94 13.77
C GLY A 69 2.86 2.85 13.93
N ASN A 70 3.30 2.07 14.90
CA ASN A 70 4.72 1.85 15.24
C ASN A 70 5.53 1.17 14.12
N GLY A 71 4.85 0.51 13.18
CA GLY A 71 5.50 -0.13 12.04
C GLY A 71 5.95 0.85 10.96
N MET A 72 5.49 2.09 10.97
CA MET A 72 5.86 3.11 10.00
C MET A 72 7.22 3.74 10.27
N VAL A 73 7.82 4.28 9.21
CA VAL A 73 8.95 5.21 9.29
C VAL A 73 8.45 6.61 8.95
N ILE A 74 8.65 7.55 9.86
CA ILE A 74 8.11 8.90 9.79
C ILE A 74 9.23 9.89 9.44
N ASP A 75 9.10 10.48 8.27
CA ASP A 75 9.87 11.67 7.91
C ASP A 75 9.10 12.90 8.43
N PRO A 76 9.63 13.65 9.40
CA PRO A 76 8.92 14.79 9.98
C PRO A 76 8.65 15.90 8.96
N GLU A 77 9.57 16.16 8.05
CA GLU A 77 9.41 17.17 7.00
C GLU A 77 8.27 16.81 6.05
N ALA A 78 8.28 15.57 5.53
CA ALA A 78 7.22 15.07 4.66
C ALA A 78 5.86 15.04 5.38
N PHE A 79 5.84 14.67 6.66
CA PHE A 79 4.62 14.66 7.47
C PHE A 79 4.00 16.06 7.58
N PHE A 80 4.81 17.07 7.90
CA PHE A 80 4.30 18.44 8.04
C PHE A 80 3.93 19.06 6.70
N ALA A 81 4.68 18.75 5.62
CA ALA A 81 4.32 19.22 4.28
C ALA A 81 2.96 18.65 3.82
N GLU A 82 2.66 17.41 4.18
CA GLU A 82 1.36 16.79 3.88
C GLU A 82 0.24 17.36 4.75
N LEU A 83 0.53 17.59 6.04
CA LEU A 83 -0.41 18.20 7.00
C LEU A 83 -0.77 19.64 6.63
N ASP A 84 0.22 20.44 6.23
CA ASP A 84 0.02 21.83 5.84
C ASP A 84 -0.85 21.90 4.56
N LYS A 85 -0.62 21.02 3.57
CA LYS A 85 -1.48 20.90 2.38
C LYS A 85 -2.93 20.52 2.72
N LEU A 86 -3.13 19.58 3.64
CA LEU A 86 -4.48 19.20 4.09
C LEU A 86 -5.19 20.40 4.72
N LEU A 87 -4.50 21.18 5.54
CA LEU A 87 -5.04 22.38 6.17
C LEU A 87 -5.42 23.46 5.13
N GLU A 88 -4.55 23.70 4.13
CA GLU A 88 -4.84 24.62 3.00
C GLU A 88 -6.10 24.18 2.22
N MET A 89 -6.37 22.90 2.16
CA MET A 89 -7.56 22.32 1.51
C MET A 89 -8.78 22.26 2.44
N GLY A 90 -8.69 22.81 3.66
CA GLY A 90 -9.77 22.87 4.64
C GLY A 90 -9.93 21.61 5.49
N VAL A 91 -8.94 20.70 5.49
CA VAL A 91 -8.97 19.46 6.30
C VAL A 91 -8.11 19.66 7.55
N ASP A 92 -8.74 19.89 8.70
CA ASP A 92 -8.04 19.97 9.99
C ASP A 92 -7.88 18.57 10.60
N ALA A 93 -6.63 18.17 10.76
CA ALA A 93 -6.26 16.88 11.33
C ALA A 93 -6.06 16.90 12.86
N ARG A 94 -6.09 18.09 13.49
CA ARG A 94 -5.85 18.24 14.94
C ARG A 94 -6.91 17.50 15.75
N GLY A 95 -6.48 16.80 16.79
CA GLY A 95 -7.35 16.02 17.67
C GLY A 95 -7.84 14.70 17.12
N ARG A 96 -7.58 14.40 15.83
CA ARG A 96 -7.99 13.13 15.19
C ARG A 96 -6.91 12.44 14.36
N LEU A 97 -5.70 12.98 14.32
CA LEU A 97 -4.52 12.32 13.73
C LEU A 97 -3.50 12.07 14.84
N PHE A 98 -3.01 10.83 14.92
CA PHE A 98 -2.03 10.42 15.94
C PHE A 98 -0.87 9.65 15.32
N VAL A 99 0.33 9.88 15.85
CA VAL A 99 1.58 9.23 15.48
C VAL A 99 2.08 8.42 16.65
N SER A 100 2.45 7.16 16.42
CA SER A 100 3.00 6.31 17.46
C SER A 100 4.32 6.87 18.00
N ASN A 101 4.42 6.97 19.32
CA ASN A 101 5.67 7.30 20.01
C ASN A 101 6.78 6.25 19.74
N ARG A 102 6.41 5.03 19.26
CA ARG A 102 7.34 3.95 18.88
C ARG A 102 7.65 3.91 17.39
N ALA A 103 7.02 4.73 16.55
CA ALA A 103 7.34 4.81 15.13
C ALA A 103 8.79 5.27 14.94
N GLN A 104 9.44 4.76 13.87
CA GLN A 104 10.82 5.11 13.56
C GLN A 104 10.92 6.47 12.90
N VAL A 105 11.88 7.29 13.30
CA VAL A 105 12.16 8.58 12.65
C VAL A 105 13.05 8.37 11.44
N LEU A 106 12.62 8.84 10.30
CA LEU A 106 13.44 8.92 9.10
C LEU A 106 14.19 10.26 9.11
N LEU A 107 15.52 10.17 9.10
CA LEU A 107 16.41 11.33 9.10
C LEU A 107 16.92 11.62 7.68
N PRO A 108 17.35 12.84 7.34
CA PRO A 108 17.92 13.20 6.03
C PRO A 108 19.09 12.29 5.61
N VAL A 109 19.89 11.82 6.56
CA VAL A 109 21.01 10.90 6.33
C VAL A 109 20.57 9.57 5.71
N HIS A 110 19.38 9.08 6.03
CA HIS A 110 18.84 7.86 5.43
C HIS A 110 18.59 8.04 3.93
N ALA A 111 18.05 9.18 3.51
CA ALA A 111 17.84 9.50 2.09
C ALA A 111 19.19 9.67 1.34
N THR A 112 20.19 10.26 2.00
CA THR A 112 21.54 10.39 1.43
C THR A 112 22.17 9.00 1.21
N LEU A 113 22.07 8.11 2.18
CA LEU A 113 22.60 6.75 2.09
C LEU A 113 21.86 5.93 1.01
N ASP A 114 20.53 6.02 0.93
CA ASP A 114 19.72 5.33 -0.08
C ASP A 114 20.15 5.73 -1.50
N LYS A 115 20.29 7.04 -1.75
CA LYS A 115 20.76 7.57 -3.05
C LYS A 115 22.18 7.13 -3.38
N ALA A 116 23.08 7.11 -2.41
CA ALA A 116 24.46 6.70 -2.63
C ALA A 116 24.55 5.20 -2.97
N ARG A 117 23.80 4.35 -2.26
CA ARG A 117 23.69 2.91 -2.56
C ARG A 117 23.16 2.66 -3.96
N GLU A 118 22.04 3.29 -4.33
CA GLU A 118 21.43 3.17 -5.66
C GLU A 118 22.38 3.65 -6.77
N ALA A 119 23.09 4.76 -6.56
CA ALA A 119 24.04 5.28 -7.54
C ALA A 119 25.17 4.29 -7.84
N LYS A 120 25.67 3.58 -6.82
CA LYS A 120 26.79 2.63 -6.94
C LYS A 120 26.36 1.25 -7.43
N SER A 121 25.09 0.87 -7.30
CA SER A 121 24.59 -0.47 -7.63
C SER A 121 24.58 -0.82 -9.13
N GLY A 122 24.78 0.13 -10.03
CA GLY A 122 24.86 -0.14 -11.49
C GLY A 122 23.66 -0.92 -12.02
N ALA A 123 23.91 -2.11 -12.57
CA ALA A 123 22.88 -3.01 -13.07
C ALA A 123 22.05 -3.70 -11.96
N ALA A 124 22.56 -3.73 -10.73
CA ALA A 124 21.89 -4.34 -9.57
C ALA A 124 20.97 -3.36 -8.82
N LYS A 125 20.58 -2.26 -9.44
CA LYS A 125 19.64 -1.28 -8.85
C LYS A 125 18.32 -1.94 -8.50
N ILE A 126 17.84 -1.70 -7.28
CA ILE A 126 16.50 -2.11 -6.85
C ILE A 126 15.43 -1.19 -7.47
N GLY A 127 15.77 0.07 -7.74
CA GLY A 127 14.85 1.08 -8.23
C GLY A 127 14.12 1.77 -7.09
N THR A 128 14.80 2.01 -5.96
CA THR A 128 14.21 2.68 -4.79
C THR A 128 13.70 4.07 -5.13
N THR A 129 12.90 4.64 -4.22
CA THR A 129 12.42 6.03 -4.36
C THR A 129 13.48 7.05 -3.97
N GLY A 130 14.64 6.63 -3.44
CA GLY A 130 15.70 7.49 -2.93
C GLY A 130 15.32 8.32 -1.69
N ARG A 131 14.24 7.90 -0.99
CA ARG A 131 13.69 8.62 0.17
C ARG A 131 14.21 8.12 1.51
N GLY A 132 15.09 7.13 1.52
CA GLY A 132 15.71 6.62 2.74
C GLY A 132 14.85 5.65 3.55
N ILE A 133 13.80 5.09 2.96
CA ILE A 133 12.90 4.15 3.64
C ILE A 133 13.67 2.89 4.05
N GLY A 134 14.43 2.28 3.12
CA GLY A 134 15.26 1.10 3.39
C GLY A 134 16.24 1.32 4.53
N PRO A 135 17.13 2.33 4.46
CA PRO A 135 18.06 2.64 5.54
C PRO A 135 17.39 2.95 6.90
N ALA A 136 16.19 3.55 6.91
CA ALA A 136 15.46 3.78 8.16
C ALA A 136 14.96 2.46 8.79
N TYR A 137 14.45 1.52 7.98
CA TYR A 137 14.09 0.18 8.45
C TYR A 137 15.31 -0.64 8.88
N GLU A 138 16.43 -0.55 8.16
CA GLU A 138 17.69 -1.16 8.55
C GLU A 138 18.13 -0.65 9.92
N ALA A 139 18.11 0.66 10.14
CA ALA A 139 18.43 1.26 11.44
C ALA A 139 17.50 0.74 12.56
N LYS A 140 16.20 0.57 12.27
CA LYS A 140 15.22 -0.02 13.19
C LYS A 140 15.61 -1.45 13.59
N VAL A 141 15.85 -2.32 12.61
CA VAL A 141 16.13 -3.74 12.84
C VAL A 141 17.51 -3.93 13.52
N SER A 142 18.50 -3.12 13.14
CA SER A 142 19.82 -3.06 13.77
C SER A 142 19.81 -2.38 15.15
N ARG A 143 18.70 -1.81 15.59
CA ARG A 143 18.47 -1.23 16.93
C ARG A 143 19.30 0.01 17.25
N TYR A 144 19.70 0.78 16.23
CA TYR A 144 20.34 2.08 16.41
C TYR A 144 19.51 3.26 15.88
N GLY A 145 18.37 2.98 15.26
CA GLY A 145 17.46 4.00 14.79
C GLY A 145 16.76 4.74 15.92
N LEU A 146 16.29 5.95 15.65
CA LEU A 146 15.55 6.77 16.60
C LEU A 146 14.04 6.54 16.45
N ARG A 147 13.35 6.37 17.57
CA ARG A 147 11.90 6.42 17.65
C ARG A 147 11.41 7.84 17.85
N VAL A 148 10.15 8.10 17.58
CA VAL A 148 9.50 9.41 17.84
C VAL A 148 9.66 9.80 19.31
N ALA A 149 9.55 8.86 20.25
CA ALA A 149 9.78 9.12 21.68
C ALA A 149 11.19 9.63 21.98
N ASP A 150 12.21 9.18 21.23
CA ASP A 150 13.60 9.58 21.44
C ASP A 150 13.87 11.04 21.09
N LEU A 151 13.00 11.69 20.30
CA LEU A 151 13.09 13.12 20.02
C LEU A 151 12.94 13.97 21.29
N TYR A 152 12.36 13.41 22.34
CA TYR A 152 12.14 14.07 23.64
C TYR A 152 13.20 13.68 24.67
N ALA A 153 14.15 12.81 24.33
CA ALA A 153 15.19 12.37 25.23
C ALA A 153 16.21 13.48 25.49
N PRO A 154 16.75 13.61 26.71
CA PRO A 154 17.74 14.62 27.05
C PRO A 154 19.08 14.40 26.31
N ASP A 155 19.40 13.16 25.97
CA ASP A 155 20.60 12.70 25.26
C ASP A 155 20.41 12.56 23.73
N LEU A 156 19.43 13.27 23.15
CA LEU A 156 19.12 13.20 21.72
C LEU A 156 20.34 13.43 20.82
N GLU A 157 21.18 14.42 21.13
CA GLU A 157 22.37 14.72 20.33
C GLU A 157 23.39 13.59 20.36
N ASP A 158 23.60 12.94 21.51
CA ASP A 158 24.52 11.82 21.63
C ASP A 158 24.01 10.60 20.87
N ARG A 159 22.71 10.33 20.88
CA ARG A 159 22.07 9.29 20.06
C ARG A 159 22.26 9.54 18.56
N LEU A 160 22.06 10.79 18.12
CA LEU A 160 22.30 11.19 16.74
C LEU A 160 23.77 11.02 16.35
N ARG A 161 24.69 11.47 17.21
CA ARG A 161 26.14 11.30 17.00
C ARG A 161 26.52 9.82 16.84
N ALA A 162 25.98 8.96 17.70
CA ALA A 162 26.20 7.50 17.61
C ALA A 162 25.63 6.89 16.33
N GLN A 163 24.46 7.36 15.87
CA GLN A 163 23.86 6.88 14.61
C GLN A 163 24.67 7.34 13.40
N LEU A 164 25.08 8.60 13.34
CA LEU A 164 25.88 9.15 12.26
C LEU A 164 27.23 8.43 12.14
N ALA A 165 27.91 8.18 13.28
CA ALA A 165 29.18 7.44 13.32
C ALA A 165 29.09 6.01 12.74
N ARG A 166 27.91 5.40 12.72
CA ARG A 166 27.69 4.09 12.10
C ARG A 166 27.50 4.18 10.59
N ILE A 167 26.87 5.25 10.11
CA ILE A 167 26.52 5.44 8.70
C ILE A 167 27.69 6.05 7.92
N GLU A 168 28.48 6.89 8.54
CA GLU A 168 29.53 7.69 7.89
C GLU A 168 30.57 6.85 7.14
N PRO A 169 31.13 5.74 7.70
CA PRO A 169 32.13 4.94 6.99
C PRO A 169 31.59 4.33 5.70
N GLU A 170 30.35 3.85 5.71
CA GLU A 170 29.71 3.32 4.51
C GLU A 170 29.46 4.44 3.49
N LEU A 171 28.90 5.56 3.90
CA LEU A 171 28.62 6.69 3.01
C LEU A 171 29.91 7.18 2.33
N GLN A 172 31.03 7.29 3.06
CA GLN A 172 32.34 7.65 2.53
C GLN A 172 32.82 6.62 1.49
N SER A 173 32.67 5.31 1.77
CA SER A 173 33.03 4.25 0.85
C SER A 173 32.23 4.26 -0.47
N LEU A 174 31.02 4.78 -0.42
CA LEU A 174 30.13 4.96 -1.56
C LEU A 174 30.41 6.25 -2.35
N GLY A 175 31.35 7.10 -1.90
CA GLY A 175 31.59 8.42 -2.48
C GLY A 175 30.46 9.42 -2.19
N GLY A 176 29.62 9.12 -1.19
CA GLY A 176 28.60 10.02 -0.69
C GLY A 176 29.21 11.21 0.05
N GLY A 177 28.50 12.34 0.05
CA GLY A 177 28.95 13.56 0.71
C GLY A 177 29.09 13.44 2.24
N THR A 178 29.49 14.51 2.88
CA THR A 178 29.61 14.59 4.33
C THR A 178 28.22 14.61 5.00
N LEU A 179 28.11 13.89 6.10
CA LEU A 179 26.94 13.98 7.00
C LEU A 179 26.92 15.36 7.66
N GLY A 180 25.71 15.88 7.87
CA GLY A 180 25.55 17.12 8.64
C GLY A 180 26.08 17.01 10.08
N HIS A 181 26.39 18.13 10.70
CA HIS A 181 26.85 18.15 12.08
C HIS A 181 25.76 17.62 13.05
N PRO A 182 26.09 16.73 14.01
CA PRO A 182 25.10 16.16 14.93
C PRO A 182 24.24 17.20 15.65
N GLY A 183 24.86 18.32 16.07
CA GLY A 183 24.15 19.44 16.72
C GLY A 183 23.09 20.08 15.82
N GLN A 184 23.40 20.34 14.55
CA GLN A 184 22.42 20.90 13.60
C GLN A 184 21.25 19.94 13.35
N LEU A 185 21.54 18.65 13.25
CA LEU A 185 20.51 17.65 13.11
C LEU A 185 19.63 17.55 14.37
N ALA A 186 20.25 17.69 15.57
CA ALA A 186 19.53 17.73 16.83
C ALA A 186 18.62 18.96 16.93
N ASP A 187 19.06 20.12 16.46
CA ASP A 187 18.25 21.33 16.45
C ASP A 187 17.05 21.19 15.50
N GLY A 188 17.24 20.61 14.31
CA GLY A 188 16.14 20.25 13.42
C GLY A 188 15.14 19.29 14.07
N CYS A 189 15.63 18.25 14.73
CA CYS A 189 14.79 17.30 15.46
C CYS A 189 14.03 18.00 16.62
N ARG A 190 14.65 18.92 17.35
CA ARG A 190 13.99 19.70 18.41
C ARG A 190 12.88 20.60 17.85
N ALA A 191 13.09 21.22 16.69
CA ALA A 191 12.06 22.02 16.04
C ALA A 191 10.86 21.14 15.61
N TYR A 192 11.12 19.97 15.04
CA TYR A 192 10.04 19.04 14.66
C TYR A 192 9.29 18.47 15.85
N ARG A 193 9.96 18.14 16.97
CA ARG A 193 9.27 17.56 18.14
C ARG A 193 8.20 18.47 18.70
N GLU A 194 8.41 19.80 18.74
CA GLU A 194 7.42 20.75 19.24
C GLU A 194 6.16 20.76 18.35
N ARG A 195 6.32 20.69 17.03
CA ARG A 195 5.20 20.55 16.09
C ARG A 195 4.53 19.18 16.18
N LEU A 196 5.29 18.10 16.43
CA LEU A 196 4.77 16.73 16.57
C LEU A 196 4.00 16.50 17.87
N LYS A 197 4.33 17.23 18.94
CA LYS A 197 3.80 17.01 20.28
C LYS A 197 2.29 16.82 20.36
N PRO A 198 1.44 17.59 19.64
CA PRO A 198 -0.01 17.41 19.67
C PRO A 198 -0.49 16.09 19.04
N PHE A 199 0.33 15.46 18.21
CA PHE A 199 0.00 14.24 17.46
C PHE A 199 0.56 12.97 18.10
N VAL A 200 1.61 13.07 18.93
CA VAL A 200 2.31 11.88 19.48
C VAL A 200 1.49 11.23 20.59
N ARG A 201 1.29 9.92 20.46
CA ARG A 201 0.58 9.09 21.46
C ARG A 201 1.17 7.68 21.56
N ASP A 202 0.83 6.97 22.62
CA ASP A 202 0.92 5.51 22.69
C ASP A 202 -0.25 4.94 21.89
N THR A 203 -0.03 4.75 20.58
CA THR A 203 -1.09 4.35 19.64
C THR A 203 -1.51 2.92 19.84
N GLU A 204 -0.61 2.05 20.32
CA GLU A 204 -0.90 0.64 20.60
C GLU A 204 -1.96 0.53 21.69
N GLN A 205 -1.79 1.29 22.76
CA GLN A 205 -2.80 1.36 23.82
C GLN A 205 -4.10 1.99 23.32
N ALA A 206 -4.00 3.08 22.54
CA ALA A 206 -5.18 3.80 22.05
C ALA A 206 -6.04 2.94 21.11
N ILE A 207 -5.43 2.22 20.14
CA ILE A 207 -6.17 1.34 19.23
C ILE A 207 -6.80 0.16 19.98
N ASN A 208 -6.04 -0.49 20.86
CA ASN A 208 -6.58 -1.62 21.65
C ASN A 208 -7.68 -1.17 22.62
N ALA A 209 -7.62 0.05 23.17
CA ALA A 209 -8.70 0.61 23.96
C ALA A 209 -9.94 0.85 23.09
N ALA A 210 -9.77 1.46 21.91
CA ALA A 210 -10.88 1.68 20.98
C ALA A 210 -11.59 0.37 20.59
N ILE A 211 -10.82 -0.70 20.30
CA ILE A 211 -11.39 -2.04 20.01
C ILE A 211 -12.19 -2.57 21.20
N ARG A 212 -11.65 -2.49 22.43
CA ARG A 212 -12.39 -2.90 23.64
C ARG A 212 -13.66 -2.10 23.87
N ASP A 213 -13.65 -0.82 23.50
CA ASP A 213 -14.80 0.08 23.59
C ASP A 213 -15.80 -0.14 22.44
N GLY A 214 -15.64 -1.19 21.65
CA GLY A 214 -16.54 -1.54 20.54
C GLY A 214 -16.40 -0.63 19.31
N LYS A 215 -15.26 0.01 19.12
CA LYS A 215 -14.95 0.77 17.90
C LYS A 215 -14.41 -0.15 16.82
N SER A 216 -14.71 0.18 15.56
CA SER A 216 -14.19 -0.53 14.38
C SER A 216 -12.90 0.09 13.88
N VAL A 217 -11.98 -0.76 13.42
CA VAL A 217 -10.68 -0.31 12.90
C VAL A 217 -10.46 -0.81 11.47
N LEU A 218 -10.13 0.11 10.57
CA LEU A 218 -9.65 -0.18 9.22
C LEU A 218 -8.13 -0.05 9.19
N PHE A 219 -7.43 -1.13 8.91
CA PHE A 219 -5.98 -1.12 8.74
C PHE A 219 -5.64 -0.91 7.27
N GLU A 220 -5.06 0.24 6.96
CA GLU A 220 -4.70 0.65 5.61
C GLU A 220 -3.28 0.21 5.27
N GLY A 221 -3.14 -0.81 4.43
CA GLY A 221 -1.86 -1.27 3.89
C GLY A 221 -1.34 -0.37 2.77
N ALA A 222 -0.02 -0.29 2.67
CA ALA A 222 0.68 0.33 1.56
C ALA A 222 1.44 -0.74 0.75
N GLN A 223 1.90 -0.40 -0.45
CA GLN A 223 2.54 -1.31 -1.39
C GLN A 223 1.64 -2.51 -1.75
N GLY A 224 2.18 -3.71 -1.89
CA GLY A 224 1.44 -4.92 -2.19
C GLY A 224 2.17 -6.15 -1.67
N THR A 225 1.48 -7.28 -1.58
CA THR A 225 1.98 -8.55 -1.02
C THR A 225 3.29 -9.00 -1.66
N LEU A 226 3.42 -8.84 -2.99
CA LEU A 226 4.61 -9.28 -3.72
C LEU A 226 5.79 -8.30 -3.58
N LEU A 227 5.61 -7.22 -2.83
CA LEU A 227 6.66 -6.30 -2.38
C LEU A 227 7.01 -6.46 -0.90
N ASP A 228 6.40 -7.41 -0.18
CA ASP A 228 6.72 -7.68 1.23
C ASP A 228 8.18 -8.11 1.38
N VAL A 229 8.85 -7.64 2.45
CA VAL A 229 10.28 -7.91 2.67
C VAL A 229 10.60 -9.39 2.87
N ASP A 230 9.66 -10.14 3.45
CA ASP A 230 9.84 -11.57 3.75
C ASP A 230 9.28 -12.48 2.64
N HIS A 231 8.20 -12.06 1.99
CA HIS A 231 7.40 -12.90 1.09
C HIS A 231 7.37 -12.44 -0.37
N GLY A 232 7.87 -11.24 -0.65
CA GLY A 232 7.88 -10.67 -1.99
C GLY A 232 8.99 -11.19 -2.89
N THR A 233 9.12 -10.58 -4.06
CA THR A 233 10.15 -10.87 -5.08
C THR A 233 11.52 -10.35 -4.67
N TYR A 234 12.07 -10.85 -3.57
CA TYR A 234 13.37 -10.44 -3.03
C TYR A 234 14.49 -10.58 -4.07
N PRO A 235 15.43 -9.59 -4.19
CA PRO A 235 15.57 -8.38 -3.37
C PRO A 235 14.74 -7.16 -3.83
N TYR A 236 13.92 -7.30 -4.85
CA TYR A 236 13.11 -6.23 -5.45
C TYR A 236 11.80 -6.04 -4.67
N VAL A 237 11.92 -5.65 -3.41
CA VAL A 237 10.83 -5.52 -2.44
C VAL A 237 10.91 -4.18 -1.70
N THR A 238 9.87 -3.84 -0.94
CA THR A 238 9.94 -2.79 0.08
C THR A 238 10.61 -3.34 1.34
N SER A 239 11.18 -2.47 2.17
CA SER A 239 11.82 -2.88 3.44
C SER A 239 10.82 -3.06 4.59
N SER A 240 9.55 -3.24 4.29
CA SER A 240 8.48 -3.35 5.28
C SER A 240 7.58 -4.56 5.02
N ASN A 241 6.84 -4.99 6.05
CA ASN A 241 5.87 -6.07 5.93
C ASN A 241 4.54 -5.51 5.43
N SER A 242 4.27 -5.72 4.14
CA SER A 242 3.06 -5.25 3.45
C SER A 242 1.91 -6.25 3.45
N THR A 243 2.14 -7.45 3.98
CA THR A 243 1.11 -8.46 4.21
C THR A 243 0.21 -8.14 5.41
N SER A 244 -0.89 -8.86 5.57
CA SER A 244 -1.85 -8.69 6.67
C SER A 244 -1.21 -8.86 8.06
N GLY A 245 -0.23 -9.78 8.20
CA GLY A 245 0.52 -9.98 9.44
C GLY A 245 1.24 -8.71 9.91
N GLY A 246 1.66 -7.85 8.95
CA GLY A 246 2.27 -6.55 9.23
C GLY A 246 1.35 -5.59 9.98
N ALA A 247 0.04 -5.70 9.84
CA ALA A 247 -0.91 -4.87 10.59
C ALA A 247 -0.83 -5.12 12.09
N CYS A 248 -0.73 -6.37 12.50
CA CYS A 248 -0.61 -6.74 13.91
C CYS A 248 0.69 -6.22 14.53
N THR A 249 1.83 -6.45 13.88
CA THR A 249 3.14 -6.00 14.38
C THR A 249 3.31 -4.49 14.29
N GLY A 250 2.73 -3.86 13.27
CA GLY A 250 2.86 -2.43 12.98
C GLY A 250 1.89 -1.52 13.75
N THR A 251 0.91 -2.10 14.48
CA THR A 251 -0.04 -1.33 15.32
C THR A 251 -0.13 -1.86 16.75
N GLY A 252 0.48 -3.02 17.04
CA GLY A 252 0.38 -3.68 18.35
C GLY A 252 -1.01 -4.25 18.65
N VAL A 253 -1.82 -4.53 17.61
CA VAL A 253 -3.12 -5.20 17.76
C VAL A 253 -2.91 -6.71 17.66
N PRO A 254 -3.49 -7.51 18.57
CA PRO A 254 -3.32 -8.96 18.53
C PRO A 254 -4.03 -9.57 17.30
N PRO A 255 -3.47 -10.64 16.67
CA PRO A 255 -4.06 -11.28 15.49
C PRO A 255 -5.50 -11.75 15.71
N THR A 256 -5.83 -12.15 16.94
CA THR A 256 -7.17 -12.60 17.33
C THR A 256 -8.24 -11.52 17.34
N SER A 257 -7.85 -10.25 17.19
CA SER A 257 -8.77 -9.11 17.07
C SER A 257 -9.06 -8.72 15.63
N ILE A 258 -8.50 -9.43 14.64
CA ILE A 258 -8.74 -9.18 13.22
C ILE A 258 -9.92 -10.05 12.75
N ASP A 259 -10.94 -9.41 12.18
CA ASP A 259 -12.16 -10.06 11.73
C ASP A 259 -12.11 -10.46 10.25
N GLY A 260 -11.22 -9.86 9.46
CA GLY A 260 -11.02 -10.22 8.07
C GLY A 260 -9.98 -9.37 7.35
N THR A 261 -9.60 -9.86 6.16
CA THR A 261 -8.69 -9.19 5.25
C THR A 261 -9.35 -9.01 3.90
N LEU A 262 -9.46 -7.77 3.43
CA LEU A 262 -9.91 -7.44 2.07
C LEU A 262 -8.69 -7.22 1.17
N GLY A 263 -8.51 -8.13 0.20
CA GLY A 263 -7.47 -8.04 -0.82
C GLY A 263 -7.87 -7.13 -1.97
N VAL A 264 -7.04 -6.17 -2.34
CA VAL A 264 -7.28 -5.34 -3.52
C VAL A 264 -6.50 -5.91 -4.69
N VAL A 265 -7.20 -6.32 -5.75
CA VAL A 265 -6.69 -6.95 -6.95
C VAL A 265 -6.95 -6.03 -8.14
N LYS A 266 -5.94 -5.70 -8.91
CA LYS A 266 -6.12 -5.07 -10.22
C LYS A 266 -6.48 -6.14 -11.24
N ALA A 267 -7.42 -5.88 -12.13
CA ALA A 267 -7.88 -6.82 -13.17
C ALA A 267 -6.78 -7.24 -14.17
N TYR A 268 -5.60 -6.65 -14.10
CA TYR A 268 -4.36 -7.02 -14.80
C TYR A 268 -3.18 -6.77 -13.84
N SER A 269 -1.96 -7.05 -14.25
CA SER A 269 -0.80 -6.87 -13.38
C SER A 269 0.01 -5.65 -13.75
N THR A 270 0.56 -4.94 -12.74
CA THR A 270 1.53 -3.85 -12.96
C THR A 270 2.66 -3.93 -11.96
N ARG A 271 3.85 -3.47 -12.37
CA ARG A 271 5.01 -3.39 -11.49
C ARG A 271 5.82 -2.12 -11.76
N VAL A 272 6.34 -1.50 -10.70
CA VAL A 272 7.33 -0.43 -10.78
C VAL A 272 8.70 -0.97 -10.38
N GLY A 273 9.76 -0.55 -11.08
CA GLY A 273 11.13 -0.95 -10.76
C GLY A 273 11.53 -2.32 -11.31
N GLY A 274 12.66 -2.81 -10.84
CA GLY A 274 13.28 -4.06 -11.28
C GLY A 274 12.59 -5.31 -10.74
N GLY A 275 13.15 -6.46 -11.10
CA GLY A 275 12.75 -7.78 -10.64
C GLY A 275 11.83 -8.54 -11.58
N PRO A 276 11.62 -9.84 -11.31
CA PRO A 276 10.87 -10.73 -12.17
C PRO A 276 9.39 -10.32 -12.28
N PHE A 277 8.85 -10.46 -13.48
CA PHE A 277 7.45 -10.19 -13.80
C PHE A 277 7.01 -11.15 -14.90
N THR A 278 6.68 -12.37 -14.52
CA THR A 278 6.44 -13.51 -15.43
C THR A 278 5.37 -13.25 -16.50
N THR A 279 4.36 -12.43 -16.19
CA THR A 279 3.28 -12.09 -17.13
C THR A 279 3.47 -10.75 -17.83
N GLU A 280 4.66 -10.15 -17.80
CA GLU A 280 4.95 -8.86 -18.43
C GLU A 280 4.69 -8.88 -19.93
N LEU A 281 4.20 -7.76 -20.45
CA LEU A 281 3.92 -7.51 -21.85
C LEU A 281 4.80 -6.36 -22.36
N GLU A 282 5.75 -6.67 -23.21
CA GLU A 282 6.62 -5.70 -23.88
C GLU A 282 6.14 -5.36 -25.30
N ASP A 283 4.86 -5.64 -25.58
CA ASP A 283 4.20 -5.48 -26.86
C ASP A 283 3.17 -4.32 -26.88
N ALA A 284 2.44 -4.20 -27.98
CA ALA A 284 1.37 -3.21 -28.13
C ALA A 284 0.27 -3.32 -27.07
N THR A 285 0.01 -4.53 -26.55
CA THR A 285 -0.98 -4.75 -25.51
C THR A 285 -0.51 -4.16 -24.18
N GLY A 286 0.75 -4.36 -23.82
CA GLY A 286 1.35 -3.75 -22.63
C GLY A 286 1.33 -2.24 -22.68
N GLU A 287 1.62 -1.65 -23.85
CA GLU A 287 1.52 -0.20 -24.04
C GLU A 287 0.08 0.30 -23.97
N PHE A 288 -0.88 -0.43 -24.56
CA PHE A 288 -2.30 -0.12 -24.44
C PHE A 288 -2.75 -0.09 -22.98
N LEU A 289 -2.42 -1.11 -22.19
CA LEU A 289 -2.75 -1.18 -20.76
C LEU A 289 -2.15 0.01 -20.00
N ARG A 290 -0.90 0.39 -20.33
CA ARG A 290 -0.22 1.54 -19.71
C ARG A 290 -0.93 2.84 -19.98
N GLN A 291 -1.28 3.10 -21.23
CA GLN A 291 -1.94 4.35 -21.62
C GLN A 291 -3.38 4.41 -21.12
N ARG A 292 -4.17 3.37 -21.36
CA ARG A 292 -5.59 3.31 -20.96
C ARG A 292 -5.74 3.31 -19.45
N GLY A 293 -4.86 2.58 -18.74
CA GLY A 293 -4.85 2.49 -17.29
C GLY A 293 -4.19 3.68 -16.59
N HIS A 294 -3.59 4.64 -17.32
CA HIS A 294 -2.76 5.72 -16.76
C HIS A 294 -1.70 5.15 -15.80
N GLU A 295 -0.99 4.10 -16.26
CA GLU A 295 -0.03 3.38 -15.43
C GLU A 295 1.33 4.10 -15.39
N PHE A 296 1.33 5.21 -14.63
CA PHE A 296 2.51 6.01 -14.32
C PHE A 296 2.60 6.22 -12.80
N GLY A 297 3.82 6.24 -12.28
CA GLY A 297 4.04 6.41 -10.85
C GLY A 297 3.58 7.78 -10.37
N THR A 298 2.70 7.83 -9.39
CA THR A 298 2.11 9.08 -8.85
C THR A 298 3.18 10.08 -8.38
N VAL A 299 4.29 9.58 -7.84
CA VAL A 299 5.37 10.39 -7.25
C VAL A 299 6.49 10.67 -8.26
N THR A 300 6.86 9.67 -9.05
CA THR A 300 8.04 9.72 -9.91
C THR A 300 7.72 9.91 -11.38
N GLY A 301 6.45 9.78 -11.79
CA GLY A 301 6.04 9.79 -13.19
C GLY A 301 6.59 8.62 -14.03
N ARG A 302 7.33 7.67 -13.42
CA ARG A 302 7.90 6.52 -14.14
C ARG A 302 6.80 5.66 -14.73
N PRO A 303 6.94 5.19 -15.99
CA PRO A 303 5.99 4.24 -16.55
C PRO A 303 6.03 2.93 -15.76
N ARG A 304 4.86 2.35 -15.49
CA ARG A 304 4.73 1.03 -14.91
C ARG A 304 4.85 -0.02 -16.00
N ARG A 305 5.52 -1.12 -15.71
CA ARG A 305 5.48 -2.35 -16.49
C ARG A 305 4.08 -2.94 -16.35
N CYS A 306 3.49 -3.39 -17.45
CA CYS A 306 2.13 -3.95 -17.48
C CYS A 306 2.18 -5.40 -17.93
N GLY A 307 1.25 -6.21 -17.44
CA GLY A 307 1.16 -7.63 -17.79
C GLY A 307 -0.25 -8.18 -17.56
N TRP A 308 -0.48 -9.39 -18.05
CA TRP A 308 -1.73 -10.10 -17.81
C TRP A 308 -1.92 -10.44 -16.33
N LEU A 309 -3.16 -10.72 -15.95
CA LEU A 309 -3.50 -11.17 -14.61
C LEU A 309 -2.77 -12.48 -14.28
N ASP A 310 -2.17 -12.54 -13.09
CA ASP A 310 -1.34 -13.63 -12.61
C ASP A 310 -2.00 -14.33 -11.42
N LEU A 311 -2.70 -15.44 -11.69
CA LEU A 311 -3.38 -16.20 -10.63
C LEU A 311 -2.41 -17.02 -9.78
N VAL A 312 -1.22 -17.38 -10.28
CA VAL A 312 -0.21 -18.07 -9.46
C VAL A 312 0.25 -17.15 -8.33
N ALA A 313 0.57 -15.89 -8.67
CA ALA A 313 0.93 -14.88 -7.72
C ALA A 313 -0.24 -14.51 -6.78
N LEU A 314 -1.47 -14.42 -7.30
CA LEU A 314 -2.65 -14.08 -6.51
C LEU A 314 -3.05 -15.19 -5.53
N ARG A 315 -2.99 -16.48 -5.90
CA ARG A 315 -3.22 -17.61 -4.97
C ARG A 315 -2.24 -17.55 -3.80
N TYR A 316 -0.96 -17.30 -4.10
CA TYR A 316 0.05 -17.10 -3.06
C TYR A 316 -0.28 -15.91 -2.15
N ALA A 317 -0.68 -14.78 -2.73
CA ALA A 317 -1.07 -13.60 -1.95
C ALA A 317 -2.32 -13.86 -1.10
N CYS A 318 -3.34 -14.58 -1.61
CA CYS A 318 -4.52 -14.98 -0.85
C CYS A 318 -4.14 -15.83 0.37
N MET A 319 -3.28 -16.83 0.15
CA MET A 319 -2.78 -17.72 1.23
C MET A 319 -2.06 -16.93 2.33
N LEU A 320 -1.11 -16.06 1.96
CA LEU A 320 -0.31 -15.30 2.92
C LEU A 320 -1.15 -14.33 3.77
N ASN A 321 -2.16 -13.73 3.16
CA ASN A 321 -2.97 -12.72 3.81
C ASN A 321 -4.20 -13.29 4.52
N GLY A 322 -4.53 -14.58 4.32
CA GLY A 322 -5.80 -15.13 4.79
C GLY A 322 -6.97 -14.30 4.24
N THR A 323 -6.94 -14.03 2.91
CA THR A 323 -7.88 -13.11 2.28
C THR A 323 -9.30 -13.60 2.42
N THR A 324 -10.14 -12.80 3.07
CA THR A 324 -11.56 -13.12 3.32
C THR A 324 -12.44 -12.76 2.13
N ALA A 325 -12.08 -11.68 1.44
CA ALA A 325 -12.80 -11.17 0.29
C ALA A 325 -11.87 -10.29 -0.58
N MET A 326 -12.29 -9.98 -1.80
CA MET A 326 -11.55 -9.14 -2.73
C MET A 326 -12.31 -7.88 -3.12
N ALA A 327 -11.54 -6.86 -3.52
CA ALA A 327 -11.99 -5.74 -4.33
C ALA A 327 -11.24 -5.76 -5.66
N ILE A 328 -11.92 -6.00 -6.77
CA ILE A 328 -11.34 -6.00 -8.12
C ILE A 328 -11.39 -4.57 -8.66
N THR A 329 -10.25 -4.07 -9.14
CA THR A 329 -10.11 -2.70 -9.63
C THR A 329 -9.71 -2.65 -11.10
N LYS A 330 -9.95 -1.49 -11.74
CA LYS A 330 -9.50 -1.25 -13.12
C LYS A 330 -10.09 -2.21 -14.16
N LEU A 331 -11.30 -2.71 -13.94
CA LEU A 331 -12.00 -3.57 -14.91
C LEU A 331 -12.22 -2.83 -16.24
N ASP A 332 -12.59 -1.56 -16.16
CA ASP A 332 -12.82 -0.62 -17.27
C ASP A 332 -11.62 -0.44 -18.22
N VAL A 333 -10.43 -0.72 -17.76
CA VAL A 333 -9.21 -0.63 -18.60
C VAL A 333 -9.18 -1.74 -19.67
N LEU A 334 -9.87 -2.84 -19.41
CA LEU A 334 -9.91 -4.01 -20.30
C LEU A 334 -11.03 -3.94 -21.35
N ASP A 335 -11.87 -2.92 -21.36
CA ASP A 335 -13.08 -2.78 -22.18
C ASP A 335 -12.87 -3.01 -23.70
N ASP A 336 -11.74 -2.54 -24.23
CA ASP A 336 -11.44 -2.54 -25.65
C ASP A 336 -10.55 -3.71 -26.10
N ILE A 337 -10.27 -4.67 -25.23
CA ILE A 337 -9.43 -5.84 -25.54
C ILE A 337 -10.27 -6.96 -26.12
N ASP A 338 -9.79 -7.60 -27.21
CA ASP A 338 -10.50 -8.69 -27.89
C ASP A 338 -10.37 -10.02 -27.14
N GLU A 339 -9.16 -10.32 -26.67
CA GLU A 339 -8.83 -11.55 -25.94
C GLU A 339 -8.03 -11.20 -24.68
N LEU A 340 -8.53 -11.66 -23.55
CA LEU A 340 -7.89 -11.54 -22.24
C LEU A 340 -7.17 -12.84 -21.90
N LYS A 341 -5.96 -12.73 -21.36
CA LYS A 341 -5.21 -13.88 -20.91
C LYS A 341 -5.05 -13.84 -19.38
N ILE A 342 -5.21 -15.00 -18.77
CA ILE A 342 -5.04 -15.20 -17.34
C ILE A 342 -3.96 -16.26 -17.15
N CYS A 343 -2.89 -15.94 -16.43
CA CYS A 343 -1.84 -16.90 -16.12
C CYS A 343 -2.29 -17.82 -14.97
N THR A 344 -2.34 -19.12 -15.24
CA THR A 344 -2.80 -20.15 -14.30
C THR A 344 -1.69 -21.05 -13.77
N ALA A 345 -0.55 -21.10 -14.47
CA ALA A 345 0.65 -21.82 -14.07
C ALA A 345 1.89 -21.14 -14.66
N TYR A 346 3.07 -21.47 -14.12
CA TYR A 346 4.36 -21.11 -14.71
C TYR A 346 5.03 -22.35 -15.27
N ARG A 347 5.55 -22.30 -16.50
CA ARG A 347 6.33 -23.37 -17.09
C ARG A 347 7.82 -23.13 -16.88
N TYR A 348 8.44 -23.99 -16.08
CA TYR A 348 9.86 -23.95 -15.83
C TYR A 348 10.50 -25.28 -16.20
N ARG A 349 11.46 -25.27 -17.14
CA ARG A 349 12.17 -26.46 -17.63
C ARG A 349 11.22 -27.61 -18.03
N GLY A 350 10.12 -27.27 -18.70
CA GLY A 350 9.13 -28.24 -19.17
C GLY A 350 8.12 -28.73 -18.13
N THR A 351 8.18 -28.26 -16.89
CA THR A 351 7.24 -28.60 -15.81
C THR A 351 6.37 -27.41 -15.46
N ASP A 352 5.07 -27.62 -15.32
CA ASP A 352 4.13 -26.58 -14.91
C ASP A 352 4.09 -26.47 -13.39
N LEU A 353 4.36 -25.26 -12.88
CA LEU A 353 4.33 -24.90 -11.48
C LEU A 353 3.01 -24.16 -11.18
N HIS A 354 2.25 -24.69 -10.23
CA HIS A 354 0.99 -24.08 -9.76
C HIS A 354 1.13 -23.31 -8.46
N HIS A 355 2.34 -23.27 -7.88
CA HIS A 355 2.72 -22.49 -6.70
C HIS A 355 3.70 -21.39 -7.08
N TYR A 356 3.73 -20.33 -6.31
CA TYR A 356 4.64 -19.20 -6.52
C TYR A 356 6.05 -19.57 -6.05
N PRO A 357 7.07 -19.58 -6.92
CA PRO A 357 8.44 -19.93 -6.54
C PRO A 357 9.08 -18.85 -5.68
N ALA A 358 9.86 -19.27 -4.70
CA ALA A 358 10.68 -18.35 -3.90
C ALA A 358 11.97 -17.94 -4.63
N GLU A 359 12.45 -18.78 -5.53
CA GLU A 359 13.71 -18.59 -6.24
C GLU A 359 13.53 -17.60 -7.38
N ARG A 360 14.31 -16.53 -7.32
CA ARG A 360 14.31 -15.47 -8.34
C ARG A 360 14.59 -16.03 -9.75
N ASP A 361 15.60 -16.89 -9.86
CA ASP A 361 16.02 -17.46 -11.16
C ASP A 361 14.91 -18.33 -11.78
N VAL A 362 14.10 -18.99 -10.95
CA VAL A 362 12.93 -19.74 -11.41
C VAL A 362 11.88 -18.78 -11.97
N LEU A 363 11.58 -17.69 -11.26
CA LEU A 363 10.63 -16.67 -11.73
C LEU A 363 11.09 -16.00 -13.02
N GLU A 364 12.38 -15.67 -13.15
CA GLU A 364 12.96 -15.01 -14.32
C GLU A 364 13.00 -15.91 -15.56
N GLN A 365 13.13 -17.22 -15.38
CA GLN A 365 13.20 -18.22 -16.46
C GLN A 365 11.86 -18.90 -16.75
N SER A 366 10.84 -18.64 -15.99
CA SER A 366 9.52 -19.21 -16.18
C SER A 366 8.75 -18.53 -17.30
N GLU A 367 8.06 -19.34 -18.08
CA GLU A 367 7.09 -18.88 -19.07
C GLU A 367 5.67 -18.96 -18.50
N PRO A 368 4.81 -17.95 -18.70
CA PRO A 368 3.44 -18.01 -18.21
C PRO A 368 2.59 -18.96 -19.05
N VAL A 369 1.81 -19.81 -18.39
CA VAL A 369 0.80 -20.66 -19.02
C VAL A 369 -0.53 -19.97 -18.91
N TYR A 370 -1.12 -19.63 -20.05
CA TYR A 370 -2.34 -18.83 -20.12
C TYR A 370 -3.59 -19.63 -20.45
N VAL A 371 -4.69 -19.25 -19.81
CA VAL A 371 -6.04 -19.48 -20.31
C VAL A 371 -6.52 -18.20 -21.00
N THR A 372 -7.09 -18.32 -22.19
CA THR A 372 -7.64 -17.20 -22.95
C THR A 372 -9.14 -17.11 -22.75
N MET A 373 -9.62 -15.90 -22.49
CA MET A 373 -11.04 -15.55 -22.38
C MET A 373 -11.41 -14.48 -23.41
N PRO A 374 -12.61 -14.52 -24.01
CA PRO A 374 -13.04 -13.46 -24.91
C PRO A 374 -13.26 -12.16 -24.14
N GLY A 375 -12.75 -11.06 -24.69
CA GLY A 375 -13.04 -9.72 -24.19
C GLY A 375 -14.49 -9.31 -24.41
N TRP A 376 -14.97 -8.33 -23.67
CA TRP A 376 -16.39 -7.91 -23.75
C TRP A 376 -16.66 -6.79 -24.75
N LYS A 377 -15.64 -6.03 -25.17
CA LYS A 377 -15.76 -4.97 -26.20
C LYS A 377 -16.95 -4.02 -25.97
N ALA A 378 -17.14 -3.62 -24.71
CA ALA A 378 -18.20 -2.74 -24.31
C ALA A 378 -17.73 -1.84 -23.14
N ASN A 379 -18.23 -0.63 -23.08
CA ASN A 379 -17.87 0.33 -22.03
C ASN A 379 -18.49 -0.09 -20.68
N THR A 380 -17.64 -0.33 -19.69
CA THR A 380 -18.05 -0.63 -18.32
C THR A 380 -17.91 0.55 -17.38
N VAL A 381 -17.37 1.69 -17.85
CA VAL A 381 -17.14 2.87 -17.00
C VAL A 381 -18.43 3.37 -16.39
N GLY A 382 -18.45 3.50 -15.07
CA GLY A 382 -19.58 4.04 -14.33
C GLY A 382 -20.77 3.10 -14.14
N ILE A 383 -20.66 1.82 -14.53
CA ILE A 383 -21.67 0.81 -14.20
C ILE A 383 -21.65 0.55 -12.70
N LEU A 384 -22.80 0.68 -12.04
CA LEU A 384 -22.96 0.49 -10.59
C LEU A 384 -23.77 -0.77 -10.23
N ASP A 385 -24.39 -1.38 -11.22
CA ASP A 385 -25.23 -2.56 -11.10
C ASP A 385 -24.55 -3.71 -11.85
N GLU A 386 -24.23 -4.78 -11.15
CA GLU A 386 -23.51 -5.92 -11.72
C GLU A 386 -24.28 -6.59 -12.87
N ASP A 387 -25.60 -6.63 -12.79
CA ASP A 387 -26.43 -7.23 -13.85
C ASP A 387 -26.33 -6.46 -15.18
N LYS A 388 -25.89 -5.19 -15.13
CA LYS A 388 -25.62 -4.37 -16.31
C LYS A 388 -24.23 -4.52 -16.89
N LEU A 389 -23.31 -5.21 -16.19
CA LEU A 389 -22.03 -5.57 -16.77
C LEU A 389 -22.24 -6.51 -17.95
N PRO A 390 -21.45 -6.39 -19.04
CA PRO A 390 -21.41 -7.37 -20.10
C PRO A 390 -21.18 -8.76 -19.54
N GLN A 391 -21.85 -9.79 -20.09
CA GLN A 391 -21.73 -11.17 -19.59
C GLN A 391 -20.27 -11.62 -19.51
N ARG A 392 -19.46 -11.33 -20.53
CA ARG A 392 -18.03 -11.69 -20.56
C ARG A 392 -17.21 -11.01 -19.47
N ALA A 393 -17.59 -9.79 -19.06
CA ALA A 393 -16.96 -9.11 -17.92
C ALA A 393 -17.33 -9.80 -16.59
N ARG A 394 -18.58 -10.24 -16.45
CA ARG A 394 -19.01 -11.06 -15.31
C ARG A 394 -18.30 -12.40 -15.27
N ASP A 395 -18.16 -13.06 -16.43
CA ASP A 395 -17.44 -14.34 -16.56
C ASP A 395 -15.96 -14.19 -16.15
N TYR A 396 -15.34 -13.06 -16.50
CA TYR A 396 -13.95 -12.77 -16.11
C TYR A 396 -13.83 -12.61 -14.59
N VAL A 397 -14.74 -11.87 -13.95
CA VAL A 397 -14.77 -11.72 -12.49
C VAL A 397 -15.03 -13.07 -11.82
N ALA A 398 -16.03 -13.82 -12.28
CA ALA A 398 -16.37 -15.12 -11.74
C ALA A 398 -15.20 -16.13 -11.85
N ARG A 399 -14.44 -16.08 -12.96
CA ARG A 399 -13.23 -16.90 -13.11
C ARG A 399 -12.16 -16.57 -12.07
N ILE A 400 -11.97 -15.29 -11.74
CA ILE A 400 -11.01 -14.88 -10.69
C ILE A 400 -11.47 -15.40 -9.33
N GLU A 401 -12.76 -15.28 -9.03
CA GLU A 401 -13.35 -15.75 -7.76
C GLU A 401 -13.19 -17.28 -7.61
N GLU A 402 -13.52 -18.03 -8.64
CA GLU A 402 -13.40 -19.48 -8.67
C GLU A 402 -11.95 -19.96 -8.45
N GLU A 403 -11.01 -19.36 -9.16
CA GLU A 403 -9.59 -19.74 -9.10
C GLU A 403 -8.90 -19.37 -7.77
N LEU A 404 -9.40 -18.36 -7.10
CA LEU A 404 -8.86 -17.89 -5.82
C LEU A 404 -9.66 -18.38 -4.61
N ASP A 405 -10.79 -19.05 -4.83
CA ASP A 405 -11.76 -19.42 -3.77
C ASP A 405 -12.05 -18.24 -2.83
N CYS A 406 -12.26 -17.06 -3.42
CA CYS A 406 -12.38 -15.80 -2.67
C CYS A 406 -13.40 -14.89 -3.36
N PRO A 407 -14.48 -14.45 -2.66
CA PRO A 407 -15.52 -13.63 -3.26
C PRO A 407 -15.04 -12.19 -3.48
N ALA A 408 -15.42 -11.60 -4.61
CA ALA A 408 -15.25 -10.19 -4.89
C ALA A 408 -16.43 -9.40 -4.32
N LEU A 409 -16.24 -8.63 -3.27
CA LEU A 409 -17.28 -7.80 -2.68
C LEU A 409 -17.40 -6.42 -3.35
N MET A 410 -16.37 -6.02 -4.08
CA MET A 410 -16.33 -4.74 -4.78
C MET A 410 -15.72 -4.91 -6.17
N ILE A 411 -16.32 -4.25 -7.18
CA ILE A 411 -15.80 -4.22 -8.55
C ILE A 411 -15.75 -2.76 -8.99
N SER A 412 -14.55 -2.23 -9.16
CA SER A 412 -14.34 -0.86 -9.61
C SER A 412 -14.44 -0.79 -11.14
N THR A 413 -15.35 0.03 -11.62
CA THR A 413 -15.66 0.27 -13.03
C THR A 413 -15.19 1.64 -13.53
N GLY A 414 -14.32 2.32 -12.79
CA GLY A 414 -13.77 3.61 -13.19
C GLY A 414 -12.95 4.26 -12.08
N PRO A 415 -12.35 5.44 -12.34
CA PRO A 415 -11.43 6.08 -11.41
C PRO A 415 -12.08 6.78 -10.22
N ARG A 416 -13.37 7.12 -10.30
CA ARG A 416 -14.07 7.84 -9.24
C ARG A 416 -14.52 6.89 -8.13
N ARG A 417 -14.66 7.40 -6.92
CA ARG A 417 -15.16 6.65 -5.75
C ARG A 417 -16.51 5.98 -6.03
N GLU A 418 -17.40 6.73 -6.65
CA GLU A 418 -18.78 6.34 -6.97
C GLU A 418 -18.82 5.22 -8.03
N GLU A 419 -17.82 5.11 -8.89
CA GLU A 419 -17.73 4.12 -9.96
C GLU A 419 -17.25 2.76 -9.43
N THR A 420 -18.03 2.22 -8.47
CA THR A 420 -17.74 0.93 -7.82
C THR A 420 -19.04 0.21 -7.55
N ILE A 421 -19.18 -0.99 -8.12
CA ILE A 421 -20.21 -1.94 -7.75
C ILE A 421 -19.84 -2.47 -6.36
N VAL A 422 -20.78 -2.41 -5.42
CA VAL A 422 -20.67 -3.00 -4.09
C VAL A 422 -21.70 -4.11 -3.99
N ARG A 423 -21.26 -5.34 -3.81
CA ARG A 423 -22.12 -6.51 -3.63
C ARG A 423 -22.61 -6.55 -2.18
N GLU A 424 -23.89 -6.38 -2.00
CA GLU A 424 -24.53 -6.57 -0.69
C GLU A 424 -24.54 -8.06 -0.33
N SER A 425 -23.99 -8.39 0.82
CA SER A 425 -23.88 -9.76 1.31
C SER A 425 -23.69 -9.78 2.82
N GLU A 426 -24.01 -10.90 3.47
CA GLU A 426 -23.74 -11.09 4.89
C GLU A 426 -22.26 -10.88 5.24
N LEU A 427 -21.36 -11.27 4.32
CA LEU A 427 -19.93 -11.07 4.50
C LEU A 427 -19.56 -9.57 4.49
N MET A 428 -20.14 -8.78 3.58
CA MET A 428 -19.94 -7.33 3.54
C MET A 428 -20.46 -6.68 4.81
N GLU A 429 -21.64 -7.06 5.26
CA GLU A 429 -22.22 -6.57 6.51
C GLU A 429 -21.34 -6.92 7.71
N LYS A 430 -20.84 -8.15 7.78
CA LYS A 430 -19.90 -8.59 8.82
C LYS A 430 -18.62 -7.74 8.80
N LEU A 431 -17.99 -7.54 7.65
CA LEU A 431 -16.73 -6.79 7.51
C LEU A 431 -16.90 -5.28 7.75
N THR A 432 -18.09 -4.73 7.59
CA THR A 432 -18.38 -3.30 7.79
C THR A 432 -19.30 -3.02 8.99
N SER A 433 -19.62 -4.05 9.75
CA SER A 433 -20.59 -3.99 10.89
C SER A 433 -21.94 -3.41 10.46
N GLY A 434 -22.39 -3.70 9.24
CA GLY A 434 -23.64 -3.20 8.67
C GLY A 434 -23.68 -1.70 8.36
N ARG A 435 -22.55 -0.98 8.53
CA ARG A 435 -22.52 0.48 8.37
C ARG A 435 -22.40 0.93 6.92
N LEU A 436 -21.84 0.11 6.03
CA LEU A 436 -21.57 0.53 4.65
C LEU A 436 -22.85 0.74 3.85
N SER A 437 -23.86 -0.11 4.00
CA SER A 437 -25.17 0.03 3.37
C SER A 437 -25.84 1.37 3.72
N THR A 438 -25.77 1.77 4.99
CA THR A 438 -26.26 3.08 5.47
C THR A 438 -25.49 4.24 4.81
N VAL A 439 -24.18 4.12 4.67
CA VAL A 439 -23.34 5.14 4.02
C VAL A 439 -23.65 5.28 2.54
N LEU A 440 -23.86 4.16 1.85
CA LEU A 440 -24.17 4.15 0.41
C LEU A 440 -25.57 4.70 0.12
N SER A 441 -26.57 4.39 0.95
CA SER A 441 -27.93 4.90 0.79
C SER A 441 -28.04 6.42 0.94
N GLN A 442 -27.22 7.01 1.82
CA GLN A 442 -27.16 8.47 2.01
C GLN A 442 -26.52 9.20 0.81
N ARG A 443 -25.72 8.53 -0.01
CA ARG A 443 -25.08 9.11 -1.22
C ARG A 443 -26.03 9.18 -2.41
N GLY A 444 -27.04 8.31 -2.48
CA GLY A 444 -28.06 8.33 -3.54
C GLY A 444 -29.09 9.43 -3.37
N SER A 445 -29.10 10.14 -2.24
CA SER A 445 -30.07 11.17 -1.87
C SER A 445 -29.51 12.60 -1.93
N SER A 446 -28.24 12.77 -2.27
CA SER A 446 -27.55 14.06 -2.41
C SER A 446 -27.03 14.24 -3.85
#